data_73195a7ef4fc4c2548f3a9e338ae10a1
#
_entry.id   73195a7ef4fc4c2548f3a9e338ae10a1
#
_cell.length_a   1.000
_cell.length_b   1.000
_cell.length_c   1.000
_cell.angle_alpha   90.00
_cell.angle_beta   90.00
_cell.angle_gamma   90.00
#
_symmetry.space_group_name_H-M   'P 1'
#
loop_
_entity.id
_entity.type
_entity.pdbx_description
1 polymer ?
#
loop_
_entity_poly.entity_id
_entity_poly.type
_entity_poly.pdbx_seq_one_letter_code
_entity_poly.pdbx_strand_id
1 'polypeptide(L)'
;VCSSDLNKNERRKQLVKKYAAKYAKLKAIADDESVDDTERLIARLKLAEIPRNANPTRVRNRCATTGRPRGYYRKFGLCRIELRDLANKGMIPGVTKSSW
;
A
#
# COMPACT_ATOMS: atom_id res chain seq x y z
N VAL A 1 14.19 -5.59 -13.03
CA VAL A 1 12.82 -5.93 -12.71
C VAL A 1 12.73 -6.54 -11.34
N CYS A 2 11.84 -6.05 -10.56
CA CYS A 2 11.80 -6.35 -9.13
C CYS A 2 10.59 -7.22 -8.76
N SER A 3 10.58 -8.47 -9.25
CA SER A 3 9.59 -9.46 -8.80
C SER A 3 9.65 -9.66 -7.29
N SER A 4 10.84 -9.59 -6.70
CA SER A 4 11.02 -9.63 -5.25
C SER A 4 10.33 -8.45 -4.54
N ASP A 5 10.34 -7.26 -5.12
CA ASP A 5 9.66 -6.10 -4.56
C ASP A 5 8.15 -6.24 -4.60
N LEU A 6 7.61 -6.81 -5.69
CA LEU A 6 6.20 -7.13 -5.80
C LEU A 6 5.78 -8.17 -4.77
N ASN A 7 6.58 -9.23 -4.59
CA ASN A 7 6.31 -10.27 -3.60
C ASN A 7 6.35 -9.72 -2.17
N LYS A 8 7.32 -8.87 -1.85
CA LYS A 8 7.39 -8.20 -0.56
C LYS A 8 6.17 -7.31 -0.30
N ASN A 9 5.73 -6.59 -1.32
CA ASN A 9 4.55 -5.74 -1.22
C ASN A 9 3.27 -6.55 -0.99
N GLU A 10 3.12 -7.70 -1.66
CA GLU A 10 2.01 -8.62 -1.43
C GLU A 10 2.00 -9.18 -0.01
N ARG A 11 3.16 -9.56 0.53
CA ARG A 11 3.30 -9.98 1.93
C ARG A 11 2.89 -8.89 2.90
N ARG A 12 3.28 -7.65 2.63
CA ARG A 12 2.87 -6.49 3.43
C ARG A 12 1.36 -6.30 3.41
N LYS A 13 0.72 -6.43 2.26
CA LYS A 13 -0.74 -6.36 2.13
C LYS A 13 -1.44 -7.44 2.96
N GLN A 14 -0.94 -8.68 2.92
CA GLN A 14 -1.49 -9.78 3.71
C GLN A 14 -1.35 -9.54 5.20
N LEU A 15 -0.17 -9.07 5.65
CA LEU A 15 0.06 -8.73 7.06
C LEU A 15 -0.80 -7.56 7.52
N VAL A 16 -0.99 -6.55 6.69
CA VAL A 16 -1.88 -5.42 6.98
C VAL A 16 -3.31 -5.91 7.20
N LYS A 17 -3.81 -6.81 6.35
CA LYS A 17 -5.13 -7.40 6.52
C LYS A 17 -5.24 -8.20 7.83
N LYS A 18 -4.23 -9.00 8.14
CA LYS A 18 -4.21 -9.84 9.34
C LYS A 18 -4.26 -9.00 10.61
N TYR A 19 -3.53 -7.90 10.67
CA TYR A 19 -3.42 -7.06 11.85
C TYR A 19 -4.35 -5.83 11.82
N ALA A 20 -5.17 -5.67 10.78
CA ALA A 20 -6.00 -4.47 10.59
C ALA A 20 -6.92 -4.17 11.78
N ALA A 21 -7.65 -5.18 12.28
CA ALA A 21 -8.56 -5.01 13.41
C ALA A 21 -7.81 -4.64 14.69
N LYS A 22 -6.71 -5.32 14.99
CA LYS A 22 -5.88 -5.05 16.17
C LYS A 22 -5.25 -3.66 16.10
N TYR A 23 -4.73 -3.29 14.92
CA TYR A 23 -4.15 -1.98 14.68
C TYR A 23 -5.17 -0.86 14.88
N ALA A 24 -6.37 -1.01 14.30
CA ALA A 24 -7.43 -0.02 14.41
C ALA A 24 -7.88 0.19 15.86
N LYS A 25 -8.05 -0.88 16.63
CA LYS A 25 -8.42 -0.81 18.05
C LYS A 25 -7.36 -0.08 18.89
N LEU A 26 -6.09 -0.45 18.71
CA LEU A 26 -4.99 0.13 19.47
C LEU A 26 -4.78 1.60 19.09
N LYS A 27 -4.90 1.93 17.81
CA LYS A 27 -4.78 3.30 17.33
C LYS A 27 -5.91 4.19 17.87
N ALA A 28 -7.13 3.69 17.88
CA ALA A 28 -8.28 4.42 18.42
C ALA A 28 -8.06 4.74 19.92
N ILE A 29 -7.57 3.78 20.71
CA ILE A 29 -7.25 4.01 22.13
C ILE A 29 -6.09 5.00 22.28
N ALA A 30 -5.06 4.89 21.48
CA ALA A 30 -3.88 5.77 21.54
C ALA A 30 -4.19 7.22 21.18
N ASP A 31 -5.15 7.43 20.27
CA ASP A 31 -5.55 8.77 19.82
C ASP A 31 -6.71 9.37 20.64
N ASP A 32 -7.35 8.59 21.51
CA ASP A 32 -8.49 9.04 22.31
C ASP A 32 -8.03 9.86 23.52
N GLU A 33 -8.43 11.11 23.58
CA GLU A 33 -8.10 12.03 24.67
C GLU A 33 -8.89 11.74 25.96
N SER A 34 -10.02 11.04 25.87
CA SER A 34 -10.85 10.72 27.03
C SER A 34 -10.31 9.55 27.86
N VAL A 35 -9.33 8.81 27.30
CA VAL A 35 -8.71 7.65 27.95
C VAL A 35 -7.52 8.12 28.79
N ASP A 36 -7.25 7.44 29.92
CA ASP A 36 -6.10 7.71 30.77
C ASP A 36 -4.78 7.65 30.00
N ASP A 37 -3.83 8.52 30.37
CA ASP A 37 -2.49 8.54 29.76
C ASP A 37 -1.78 7.19 29.88
N THR A 38 -1.98 6.47 30.98
CA THR A 38 -1.39 5.14 31.20
C THR A 38 -1.91 4.14 30.18
N GLU A 39 -3.21 4.11 29.93
CA GLU A 39 -3.82 3.22 28.91
C GLU A 39 -3.39 3.58 27.51
N ARG A 40 -3.29 4.88 27.21
CA ARG A 40 -2.78 5.38 25.92
C ARG A 40 -1.33 4.94 25.70
N LEU A 41 -0.50 5.02 26.72
CA LEU A 41 0.90 4.57 26.65
C LEU A 41 0.98 3.06 26.40
N ILE A 42 0.18 2.26 27.09
CA ILE A 42 0.10 0.80 26.89
C ILE A 42 -0.32 0.49 25.46
N ALA A 43 -1.32 1.20 24.92
CA ALA A 43 -1.77 1.02 23.54
C ALA A 43 -0.66 1.34 22.54
N ARG A 44 0.10 2.40 22.77
CA ARG A 44 1.25 2.77 21.92
C ARG A 44 2.36 1.73 21.95
N LEU A 45 2.65 1.17 23.13
CA LEU A 45 3.63 0.09 23.27
C LEU A 45 3.18 -1.17 22.50
N LYS A 46 1.91 -1.52 22.59
CA LYS A 46 1.34 -2.65 21.84
C LYS A 46 1.38 -2.40 20.33
N LEU A 47 1.15 -1.16 19.87
CA LEU A 47 1.30 -0.80 18.46
C LEU A 47 2.75 -0.99 17.98
N ALA A 48 3.72 -0.67 18.83
CA ALA A 48 5.14 -0.85 18.50
C ALA A 48 5.54 -2.33 18.40
N GLU A 49 4.82 -3.24 19.08
CA GLU A 49 5.05 -4.68 18.99
C GLU A 49 4.55 -5.30 17.67
N ILE A 50 3.65 -4.63 16.96
CA ILE A 50 3.15 -5.11 15.67
C ILE A 50 4.32 -5.11 14.66
N PRO A 51 4.48 -6.18 13.83
CA PRO A 51 5.53 -6.24 12.83
C PRO A 51 5.53 -5.00 11.94
N ARG A 52 6.68 -4.48 11.61
CA ARG A 52 6.81 -3.29 10.74
C ARG A 52 6.11 -3.48 9.40
N ASN A 53 6.18 -4.67 8.83
CA ASN A 53 5.54 -4.99 7.54
C ASN A 53 4.01 -5.06 7.62
N ALA A 54 3.43 -5.09 8.81
CA ALA A 54 1.99 -4.99 9.03
C ALA A 54 1.49 -3.54 9.08
N ASN A 55 2.39 -2.55 9.03
CA ASN A 55 2.03 -1.14 9.01
C ASN A 55 1.48 -0.74 7.64
N PRO A 56 0.26 -0.19 7.56
CA PRO A 56 -0.34 0.20 6.28
C PRO A 56 0.48 1.23 5.49
N THR A 57 1.27 2.06 6.15
CA THR A 57 2.08 3.08 5.48
C THR A 57 3.19 2.50 4.62
N ARG A 58 3.59 1.26 4.85
CA ARG A 58 4.62 0.57 4.06
C ARG A 58 4.09 -0.07 2.78
N VAL A 59 2.78 -0.27 2.69
CA VAL A 59 2.13 -0.77 1.48
C VAL A 59 2.14 0.35 0.45
N ARG A 60 2.69 0.07 -0.72
CA ARG A 60 2.77 1.04 -1.80
C ARG A 60 2.25 0.44 -3.10
N ASN A 61 1.55 1.25 -3.86
CA ASN A 61 1.13 0.88 -5.19
C ASN A 61 2.36 0.77 -6.10
N ARG A 62 2.48 -0.36 -6.81
CA ARG A 62 3.59 -0.63 -7.71
C ARG A 62 3.06 -1.12 -9.04
N CYS A 63 3.79 -0.81 -10.11
CA CYS A 63 3.47 -1.33 -11.44
C CYS A 63 3.43 -2.85 -11.42
N ALA A 64 2.35 -3.44 -11.96
CA ALA A 64 2.16 -4.88 -11.96
C ALA A 64 3.20 -5.65 -12.77
N THR A 65 3.83 -5.02 -13.75
CA THR A 65 4.80 -5.64 -14.64
C THR A 65 6.25 -5.36 -14.26
N THR A 66 6.56 -4.12 -13.85
CA THR A 66 7.94 -3.70 -13.56
C THR A 66 8.23 -3.54 -12.08
N GLY A 67 7.21 -3.37 -11.25
CA GLY A 67 7.39 -3.11 -9.82
C GLY A 67 7.75 -1.66 -9.48
N ARG A 68 7.72 -0.76 -10.45
CA ARG A 68 8.05 0.64 -10.23
C ARG A 68 7.07 1.31 -9.28
N PRO A 69 7.53 1.94 -8.16
CA PRO A 69 6.63 2.57 -7.19
C PRO A 69 6.21 3.99 -7.55
N ARG A 70 6.85 4.61 -8.53
CA ARG A 70 6.59 5.98 -8.97
C ARG A 70 5.94 6.01 -10.34
N GLY A 71 5.20 7.09 -10.63
CA GLY A 71 4.49 7.23 -11.88
C GLY A 71 3.39 6.20 -12.08
N TYR A 72 2.76 5.77 -11.01
CA TYR A 72 1.74 4.72 -11.01
C TYR A 72 0.35 5.30 -11.29
N TYR A 73 -0.38 4.67 -12.21
CA TYR A 73 -1.79 4.98 -12.49
C TYR A 73 -2.70 3.93 -11.86
N ARG A 74 -3.46 4.31 -10.85
CA ARG A 74 -4.36 3.39 -10.13
C ARG A 74 -5.39 2.73 -11.02
N LYS A 75 -5.89 3.46 -12.01
CA LYS A 75 -6.91 2.97 -12.94
C LYS A 75 -6.43 1.74 -13.73
N PHE A 76 -5.16 1.73 -14.10
CA PHE A 76 -4.58 0.68 -14.94
C PHE A 76 -3.70 -0.31 -14.16
N GLY A 77 -3.25 0.05 -12.97
CA GLY A 77 -2.31 -0.75 -12.21
C GLY A 77 -0.91 -0.79 -12.82
N LEU A 78 -0.55 0.21 -13.63
CA LEU A 78 0.70 0.29 -14.37
C LEU A 78 1.40 1.62 -14.16
N CYS A 79 2.73 1.64 -14.27
CA CYS A 79 3.46 2.90 -14.28
C CYS A 79 3.31 3.62 -15.62
N ARG A 80 3.68 4.89 -15.66
CA ARG A 80 3.55 5.72 -16.87
C ARG A 80 4.27 5.12 -18.09
N ILE A 81 5.41 4.50 -17.91
CA ILE A 81 6.22 3.91 -18.96
C ILE A 81 5.52 2.70 -19.58
N GLU A 82 5.10 1.75 -18.74
CA GLU A 82 4.38 0.55 -19.19
C GLU A 82 3.02 0.88 -19.77
N LEU A 83 2.31 1.84 -19.17
CA LEU A 83 1.03 2.30 -19.69
C LEU A 83 1.16 2.80 -21.12
N ARG A 84 2.17 3.64 -21.37
CA ARG A 84 2.43 4.17 -22.70
C ARG A 84 2.77 3.06 -23.71
N ASP A 85 3.66 2.16 -23.34
CA ASP A 85 4.09 1.06 -24.20
C ASP A 85 2.95 0.12 -24.56
N LEU A 86 2.17 -0.32 -23.56
CA LEU A 86 1.04 -1.21 -23.79
C LEU A 86 -0.10 -0.54 -24.56
N ALA A 87 -0.36 0.74 -24.31
CA ALA A 87 -1.36 1.50 -25.04
C ALA A 87 -0.98 1.67 -26.51
N ASN A 88 0.29 1.95 -26.80
CA ASN A 88 0.80 2.05 -28.18
C ASN A 88 0.75 0.70 -28.90
N LYS A 89 0.90 -0.41 -28.19
CA LYS A 89 0.75 -1.77 -28.74
C LYS A 89 -0.70 -2.23 -28.87
N GLY A 90 -1.66 -1.41 -28.43
CA GLY A 90 -3.08 -1.75 -28.47
C GLY A 90 -3.52 -2.83 -27.48
N MET A 91 -2.73 -3.10 -26.47
CA MET A 91 -3.03 -4.14 -25.45
C MET A 91 -3.98 -3.67 -24.35
N ILE A 92 -4.23 -2.37 -24.24
CA ILE A 92 -5.17 -1.81 -23.26
C ILE A 92 -6.45 -1.40 -23.99
N PRO A 93 -7.59 -2.11 -23.76
CA PRO A 93 -8.82 -1.80 -24.48
C PRO A 93 -9.41 -0.46 -24.00
N GLY A 94 -10.02 0.26 -24.93
CA GLY A 94 -10.70 1.52 -24.63
C GLY A 94 -9.81 2.73 -24.46
N VAL A 95 -8.48 2.57 -24.57
CA VAL A 95 -7.54 3.69 -24.48
C VAL A 95 -7.30 4.28 -25.87
N THR A 96 -7.57 5.57 -25.99
CA THR A 96 -7.32 6.32 -27.22
C THR A 96 -6.26 7.39 -26.97
N LYS A 97 -5.37 7.56 -27.94
CA LYS A 97 -4.33 8.59 -27.86
C LYS A 97 -4.96 9.96 -28.09
N SER A 98 -4.68 10.89 -27.20
CA SER A 98 -5.06 12.29 -27.36
C SER A 98 -3.84 13.08 -27.81
N SER A 99 -3.91 13.71 -28.98
CA SER A 99 -2.86 14.61 -29.47
C SER A 99 -3.48 15.92 -29.91
N TRP A 100 -2.85 17.01 -29.50
CA TRP A 100 -3.31 18.39 -29.80
C TRP A 100 -2.53 19.00 -30.94
#